data_42bca45161d907533b5dfde3a5f2dcd2
#
_entry.id   42bca45161d907533b5dfde3a5f2dcd2
#
_cell.length_a   1.000
_cell.length_b   1.000
_cell.length_c   1.000
_cell.angle_alpha   90.00
_cell.angle_beta   90.00
_cell.angle_gamma   90.00
#
_symmetry.space_group_name_H-M   'P 1'
#
loop_
_entity.id
_entity.type
_entity.pdbx_description
1 polymer ?
#
loop_
_entity_poly.entity_id
_entity_poly.type
_entity_poly.pdbx_seq_one_letter_code
_entity_poly.pdbx_strand_id
1 'polypeptide(L)'
;NLPYNISTEILCKWILNIKGGNFWFDYLILMFQKEVADRIISNFNSKHYGRLSILANWKLDIKKICDIKPESFSPRPKVNSSLLFFTPKENFFSIKDSKNLEKITRIFFNQRRKMLKKPFNQLFNGNQNIVNKLKLDLNLRPQNLDFETYYKLTNEYENLRS
;
A
#
# COMPACT_ATOMS: atom_id res chain seq x y z
N ASN A 1 1.44 16.39 -13.13
CA ASN A 1 1.98 15.31 -13.99
C ASN A 1 3.36 14.90 -13.49
N LEU A 2 3.46 13.72 -12.87
CA LEU A 2 4.72 13.18 -12.36
C LEU A 2 5.40 12.34 -13.44
N PRO A 3 6.74 12.36 -13.52
CA PRO A 3 7.46 11.42 -14.39
C PRO A 3 7.16 9.98 -14.00
N TYR A 4 6.81 9.12 -14.96
CA TYR A 4 6.34 7.75 -14.69
C TYR A 4 7.36 6.89 -13.94
N ASN A 5 8.65 7.08 -14.18
CA ASN A 5 9.72 6.31 -13.55
C ASN A 5 9.89 6.56 -12.06
N ILE A 6 9.43 7.71 -11.52
CA ILE A 6 9.55 8.07 -10.11
C ILE A 6 8.21 8.36 -9.42
N SER A 7 7.10 8.28 -10.15
CA SER A 7 5.77 8.67 -9.65
C SER A 7 5.34 7.87 -8.40
N THR A 8 5.62 6.56 -8.38
CA THR A 8 5.30 5.70 -7.22
C THR A 8 6.18 6.02 -6.02
N GLU A 9 7.46 6.32 -6.24
CA GLU A 9 8.38 6.70 -5.17
C GLU A 9 7.95 8.02 -4.52
N ILE A 10 7.60 9.01 -5.34
CA ILE A 10 7.11 10.31 -4.87
C ILE A 10 5.82 10.13 -4.06
N LEU A 11 4.85 9.38 -4.58
CA LEU A 11 3.59 9.12 -3.87
C LEU A 11 3.84 8.44 -2.52
N CYS A 12 4.67 7.41 -2.48
CA CYS A 12 5.01 6.72 -1.24
C CYS A 12 5.70 7.65 -0.24
N LYS A 13 6.67 8.45 -0.68
CA LYS A 13 7.34 9.45 0.18
C LYS A 13 6.35 10.45 0.76
N TRP A 14 5.42 10.96 -0.02
CA TRP A 14 4.39 11.87 0.49
C TRP A 14 3.55 11.21 1.58
N ILE A 15 3.01 10.02 1.33
CA ILE A 15 2.16 9.30 2.29
C ILE A 15 2.92 8.98 3.59
N LEU A 16 4.15 8.48 3.48
CA LEU A 16 4.96 8.11 4.65
C LEU A 16 5.37 9.32 5.50
N ASN A 17 5.52 10.50 4.87
CA ASN A 17 5.89 11.73 5.57
C ASN A 17 4.72 12.51 6.18
N ILE A 18 3.47 12.13 5.91
CA ILE A 18 2.31 12.72 6.59
C ILE A 18 2.34 12.33 8.07
N LYS A 19 2.47 13.32 8.95
CA LYS A 19 2.51 13.15 10.41
C LYS A 19 1.21 13.62 11.03
N GLY A 20 0.63 12.82 11.93
CA GLY A 20 -0.49 13.23 12.78
C GLY A 20 -1.73 13.75 12.04
N GLY A 21 -1.95 13.31 10.79
CA GLY A 21 -3.08 13.79 9.98
C GLY A 21 -2.90 15.18 9.37
N ASN A 22 -1.73 15.79 9.49
CA ASN A 22 -1.42 17.08 8.85
C ASN A 22 -1.12 16.87 7.36
N PHE A 23 -2.16 16.95 6.55
CA PHE A 23 -2.03 16.92 5.10
C PHE A 23 -1.71 18.32 4.59
N TRP A 24 -0.77 18.43 3.65
CA TRP A 24 -0.42 19.69 2.96
C TRP A 24 -1.29 19.94 1.72
N PHE A 25 -2.31 19.12 1.49
CA PHE A 25 -3.24 19.19 0.37
C PHE A 25 -4.65 18.78 0.82
N ASP A 26 -5.67 19.32 0.15
CA ASP A 26 -7.07 18.91 0.30
C ASP A 26 -7.40 17.74 -0.62
N TYR A 27 -6.80 17.73 -1.81
CA TYR A 27 -6.88 16.61 -2.76
C TYR A 27 -5.66 16.60 -3.70
N LEU A 28 -5.41 15.46 -4.33
CA LEU A 28 -4.43 15.33 -5.40
C LEU A 28 -5.10 14.69 -6.62
N ILE A 29 -4.75 15.18 -7.80
CA ILE A 29 -5.07 14.54 -9.08
C ILE A 29 -3.77 14.16 -9.74
N LEU A 30 -3.50 12.86 -9.84
CA LEU A 30 -2.23 12.34 -10.33
C LEU A 30 -2.46 11.35 -11.46
N MET A 31 -1.57 11.42 -12.44
CA MET A 31 -1.56 10.52 -13.58
C MET A 31 -0.45 9.47 -13.43
N PHE A 32 -0.81 8.21 -13.66
CA PHE A 32 0.11 7.07 -13.64
C PHE A 32 -0.04 6.24 -14.90
N GLN A 33 0.98 5.42 -15.21
CA GLN A 33 0.77 4.31 -16.14
C GLN A 33 -0.38 3.43 -15.63
N LYS A 34 -1.22 2.93 -16.54
CA LYS A 34 -2.44 2.17 -16.17
C LYS A 34 -2.13 1.02 -15.21
N GLU A 35 -1.08 0.24 -15.46
CA GLU A 35 -0.69 -0.88 -14.57
C GLU A 35 -0.36 -0.39 -13.16
N VAL A 36 0.30 0.75 -13.02
CA VAL A 36 0.63 1.35 -11.72
C VAL A 36 -0.64 1.84 -11.01
N ALA A 37 -1.53 2.51 -11.73
CA ALA A 37 -2.82 2.93 -11.20
C ALA A 37 -3.65 1.73 -10.72
N ASP A 38 -3.71 0.66 -11.51
CA ASP A 38 -4.42 -0.57 -11.14
C ASP A 38 -3.83 -1.20 -9.85
N ARG A 39 -2.52 -1.10 -9.62
CA ARG A 39 -1.89 -1.52 -8.35
C ARG A 39 -2.26 -0.61 -7.18
N ILE A 40 -2.32 0.69 -7.40
CA ILE A 40 -2.66 1.67 -6.34
C ILE A 40 -4.08 1.44 -5.81
N ILE A 41 -5.05 1.22 -6.72
CA ILE A 41 -6.47 1.07 -6.38
C ILE A 41 -6.89 -0.37 -6.06
N SER A 42 -5.98 -1.34 -6.17
CA SER A 42 -6.28 -2.76 -5.97
C SER A 42 -6.65 -3.07 -4.54
N ASN A 43 -7.61 -3.97 -4.37
CA ASN A 43 -8.01 -4.54 -3.10
C ASN A 43 -7.45 -5.96 -2.91
N PHE A 44 -7.50 -6.48 -1.67
CA PHE A 44 -7.03 -7.83 -1.34
C PHE A 44 -7.75 -8.89 -2.20
N ASN A 45 -7.11 -10.05 -2.34
CA ASN A 45 -7.51 -11.14 -3.24
C ASN A 45 -7.45 -10.81 -4.73
N SER A 46 -7.01 -9.61 -5.13
CA SER A 46 -6.87 -9.26 -6.53
C SER A 46 -5.44 -9.48 -7.06
N LYS A 47 -5.32 -9.60 -8.38
CA LYS A 47 -4.04 -9.84 -9.09
C LYS A 47 -3.01 -8.72 -8.82
N HIS A 48 -3.46 -7.48 -8.75
CA HIS A 48 -2.59 -6.30 -8.66
C HIS A 48 -2.33 -5.83 -7.23
N TYR A 49 -3.01 -6.43 -6.24
CA TYR A 49 -2.84 -6.08 -4.83
C TYR A 49 -1.43 -6.34 -4.33
N GLY A 50 -0.89 -5.37 -3.60
CA GLY A 50 0.47 -5.45 -3.09
C GLY A 50 0.86 -4.29 -2.18
N ARG A 51 2.16 -4.13 -1.97
CA ARG A 51 2.73 -3.06 -1.12
C ARG A 51 2.16 -1.67 -1.44
N LEU A 52 2.13 -1.34 -2.74
CA LEU A 52 1.68 -0.02 -3.19
C LEU A 52 0.21 0.22 -2.84
N SER A 53 -0.65 -0.80 -2.97
CA SER A 53 -2.05 -0.73 -2.57
C SER A 53 -2.18 -0.43 -1.07
N ILE A 54 -1.44 -1.15 -0.23
CA ILE A 54 -1.51 -1.04 1.23
C ILE A 54 -1.01 0.35 1.69
N LEU A 55 0.13 0.80 1.16
CA LEU A 55 0.69 2.10 1.51
C LEU A 55 -0.21 3.25 1.05
N ALA A 56 -0.71 3.19 -0.19
CA ALA A 56 -1.54 4.25 -0.75
C ALA A 56 -2.89 4.38 -0.02
N ASN A 57 -3.53 3.25 0.30
CA ASN A 57 -4.83 3.23 0.96
C ASN A 57 -4.76 3.40 2.49
N TRP A 58 -3.58 3.56 3.08
CA TRP A 58 -3.45 3.77 4.52
C TRP A 58 -4.08 5.10 4.97
N LYS A 59 -3.72 6.20 4.31
CA LYS A 59 -4.13 7.56 4.72
C LYS A 59 -5.01 8.26 3.68
N LEU A 60 -5.21 7.66 2.51
CA LEU A 60 -5.90 8.29 1.39
C LEU A 60 -7.07 7.43 0.91
N ASP A 61 -8.17 8.10 0.58
CA ASP A 61 -9.21 7.55 -0.27
C ASP A 61 -8.86 7.81 -1.73
N ILE A 62 -9.00 6.79 -2.56
CA ILE A 62 -8.50 6.83 -3.94
C ILE A 62 -9.59 6.40 -4.89
N LYS A 63 -9.83 7.24 -5.92
CA LYS A 63 -10.80 6.96 -6.99
C LYS A 63 -10.13 7.10 -8.35
N LYS A 64 -10.45 6.20 -9.27
CA LYS A 64 -10.06 6.37 -10.67
C LYS A 64 -11.05 7.29 -11.35
N ILE A 65 -10.54 8.34 -12.01
CA ILE A 65 -11.34 9.27 -12.80
C ILE A 65 -11.56 8.68 -14.19
N CYS A 66 -10.47 8.39 -14.91
CA CYS A 66 -10.54 7.87 -16.29
C CYS A 66 -9.23 7.17 -16.69
N ASP A 67 -9.31 6.42 -17.78
CA ASP A 67 -8.14 5.94 -18.53
C ASP A 67 -7.91 6.88 -19.71
N ILE A 68 -6.63 7.16 -20.03
CA ILE A 68 -6.20 8.05 -21.10
C ILE A 68 -5.36 7.24 -22.07
N LYS A 69 -5.74 7.26 -23.34
CA LYS A 69 -5.03 6.55 -24.40
C LYS A 69 -3.73 7.27 -24.80
N PRO A 70 -2.70 6.54 -25.30
CA PRO A 70 -1.44 7.14 -25.75
C PRO A 70 -1.59 8.23 -26.80
N GLU A 71 -2.64 8.16 -27.65
CA GLU A 71 -2.92 9.14 -28.69
C GLU A 71 -3.18 10.56 -28.18
N SER A 72 -3.55 10.68 -26.91
CA SER A 72 -3.82 11.97 -26.25
C SER A 72 -2.57 12.75 -25.85
N PHE A 73 -1.38 12.20 -26.10
CA PHE A 73 -0.12 12.79 -25.67
C PHE A 73 0.84 13.09 -26.81
N SER A 74 1.64 14.14 -26.64
CA SER A 74 2.79 14.46 -27.50
C SER A 74 4.00 14.76 -26.60
N PRO A 75 5.08 13.99 -26.66
CA PRO A 75 5.26 12.75 -27.40
C PRO A 75 4.38 11.60 -26.85
N ARG A 76 4.00 10.68 -27.72
CA ARG A 76 3.10 9.57 -27.40
C ARG A 76 3.80 8.54 -26.51
N PRO A 77 3.24 8.21 -25.31
CA PRO A 77 3.76 7.15 -24.46
C PRO A 77 3.46 5.75 -25.06
N LYS A 78 4.19 4.73 -24.60
CA LYS A 78 4.01 3.35 -25.08
C LYS A 78 2.80 2.63 -24.47
N VAL A 79 2.23 3.16 -23.38
CA VAL A 79 1.19 2.49 -22.58
C VAL A 79 0.08 3.46 -22.24
N ASN A 80 -1.11 2.92 -21.94
CA ASN A 80 -2.22 3.69 -21.42
C ASN A 80 -1.87 4.30 -20.06
N SER A 81 -2.47 5.44 -19.77
CA SER A 81 -2.40 6.14 -18.49
C SER A 81 -3.75 6.11 -17.79
N SER A 82 -3.75 6.31 -16.48
CA SER A 82 -4.97 6.49 -15.71
C SER A 82 -4.82 7.70 -14.80
N LEU A 83 -5.89 8.46 -14.68
CA LEU A 83 -5.99 9.61 -13.79
C LEU A 83 -6.67 9.17 -12.50
N LEU A 84 -5.98 9.37 -11.37
CA LEU A 84 -6.46 9.04 -10.04
C LEU A 84 -6.70 10.30 -9.22
N PHE A 85 -7.77 10.29 -8.44
CA PHE A 85 -8.14 11.31 -7.48
C PHE A 85 -7.90 10.78 -6.07
N PHE A 86 -7.21 11.55 -5.25
CA PHE A 86 -6.84 11.21 -3.89
C PHE A 86 -7.38 12.26 -2.95
N THR A 87 -8.01 11.84 -1.86
CA THR A 87 -8.41 12.70 -0.75
C THR A 87 -7.87 12.14 0.57
N PRO A 88 -7.49 13.01 1.53
CA PRO A 88 -7.17 12.58 2.87
C PRO A 88 -8.33 11.83 3.53
N LYS A 89 -8.03 10.73 4.23
CA LYS A 89 -9.00 10.10 5.12
C LYS A 89 -9.15 10.94 6.39
N GLU A 90 -10.36 11.13 6.85
CA GLU A 90 -10.64 11.75 8.16
C GLU A 90 -10.04 10.92 9.29
N ASN A 91 -10.17 9.60 9.20
CA ASN A 91 -9.64 8.66 10.17
C ASN A 91 -8.81 7.58 9.47
N PHE A 92 -7.63 7.31 9.97
CA PHE A 92 -6.77 6.24 9.50
C PHE A 92 -6.08 5.55 10.67
N PHE A 93 -5.58 4.35 10.42
CA PHE A 93 -4.96 3.52 11.43
C PHE A 93 -3.67 4.18 11.95
N SER A 94 -3.57 4.36 13.28
CA SER A 94 -2.39 4.96 13.91
C SER A 94 -1.22 3.99 13.92
N ILE A 95 -0.10 4.40 13.35
CA ILE A 95 1.18 3.69 13.33
C ILE A 95 2.24 4.68 13.80
N LYS A 96 3.07 4.30 14.77
CA LYS A 96 4.09 5.17 15.39
C LYS A 96 5.17 5.58 14.39
N ASP A 97 5.68 4.62 13.62
CA ASP A 97 6.67 4.86 12.57
C ASP A 97 6.22 4.21 11.24
N SER A 98 5.95 5.07 10.26
CA SER A 98 5.53 4.67 8.90
C SER A 98 6.52 3.71 8.21
N LYS A 99 7.82 3.77 8.57
CA LYS A 99 8.85 2.84 8.07
C LYS A 99 8.58 1.39 8.47
N ASN A 100 7.88 1.18 9.59
CA ASN A 100 7.50 -0.18 10.02
C ASN A 100 6.46 -0.79 9.07
N LEU A 101 5.47 -0.03 8.63
CA LEU A 101 4.52 -0.48 7.62
C LEU A 101 5.21 -0.81 6.30
N GLU A 102 6.14 0.05 5.88
CA GLU A 102 6.94 -0.19 4.68
C GLU A 102 7.77 -1.48 4.81
N LYS A 103 8.41 -1.68 5.95
CA LYS A 103 9.22 -2.89 6.24
C LYS A 103 8.37 -4.15 6.22
N ILE A 104 7.24 -4.16 6.92
CA ILE A 104 6.34 -5.32 6.99
C ILE A 104 5.84 -5.67 5.60
N THR A 105 5.27 -4.72 4.89
CA THR A 105 4.76 -4.97 3.54
C THR A 105 5.85 -5.45 2.58
N ARG A 106 7.08 -4.94 2.70
CA ARG A 106 8.22 -5.40 1.91
C ARG A 106 8.55 -6.86 2.19
N ILE A 107 8.64 -7.27 3.46
CA ILE A 107 9.01 -8.63 3.84
C ILE A 107 7.94 -9.64 3.41
N PHE A 108 6.66 -9.31 3.62
CA PHE A 108 5.55 -10.17 3.19
C PHE A 108 5.51 -10.32 1.68
N PHE A 109 5.59 -9.23 0.91
CA PHE A 109 5.46 -9.28 -0.54
C PHE A 109 6.73 -9.68 -1.30
N ASN A 110 7.90 -9.71 -0.67
CA ASN A 110 9.09 -10.35 -1.25
C ASN A 110 8.85 -11.85 -1.52
N GLN A 111 7.90 -12.44 -0.80
CA GLN A 111 7.52 -13.84 -0.95
C GLN A 111 6.03 -13.98 -1.31
N ARG A 112 5.51 -13.11 -2.17
CA ARG A 112 4.09 -13.02 -2.54
C ARG A 112 3.42 -14.37 -2.86
N ARG A 113 4.15 -15.32 -3.48
CA ARG A 113 3.63 -16.64 -3.86
C ARG A 113 3.73 -17.70 -2.77
N LYS A 114 4.38 -17.41 -1.65
CA LYS A 114 4.56 -18.30 -0.50
C LYS A 114 3.52 -18.02 0.58
N MET A 115 3.31 -19.00 1.47
CA MET A 115 2.44 -18.87 2.63
C MET A 115 2.99 -17.83 3.62
N LEU A 116 2.10 -17.25 4.42
CA LEU A 116 2.44 -16.22 5.43
C LEU A 116 3.39 -16.72 6.51
N LYS A 117 3.45 -18.02 6.77
CA LYS A 117 4.27 -18.63 7.83
C LYS A 117 5.72 -18.15 7.80
N LYS A 118 6.34 -18.10 6.61
CA LYS A 118 7.75 -17.71 6.50
C LYS A 118 8.02 -16.23 6.81
N PRO A 119 7.36 -15.25 6.15
CA PRO A 119 7.54 -13.84 6.49
C PRO A 119 7.06 -13.50 7.92
N PHE A 120 6.03 -14.18 8.42
CA PHE A 120 5.58 -14.03 9.79
C PHE A 120 6.67 -14.47 10.80
N ASN A 121 7.23 -15.66 10.62
CA ASN A 121 8.32 -16.12 11.49
C ASN A 121 9.54 -15.20 11.46
N GLN A 122 9.87 -14.64 10.31
CA GLN A 122 10.98 -13.69 10.17
C GLN A 122 10.78 -12.42 10.99
N LEU A 123 9.55 -11.93 11.13
CA LEU A 123 9.24 -10.67 11.82
C LEU A 123 8.84 -10.85 13.29
N PHE A 124 8.17 -11.95 13.60
CA PHE A 124 7.50 -12.18 14.87
C PHE A 124 8.00 -13.43 15.61
N ASN A 125 9.06 -14.08 15.12
CA ASN A 125 9.64 -15.31 15.72
C ASN A 125 8.58 -16.40 16.00
N GLY A 126 7.55 -16.49 15.15
CA GLY A 126 6.48 -17.48 15.33
C GLY A 126 5.54 -17.22 16.50
N ASN A 127 5.45 -15.99 17.00
CA ASN A 127 4.65 -15.63 18.17
C ASN A 127 3.17 -16.00 17.99
N GLN A 128 2.76 -17.09 18.67
CA GLN A 128 1.41 -17.62 18.55
C GLN A 128 0.34 -16.71 19.15
N ASN A 129 0.68 -15.84 20.11
CA ASN A 129 -0.28 -14.89 20.68
C ASN A 129 -0.74 -13.88 19.65
N ILE A 130 0.16 -13.42 18.76
CA ILE A 130 -0.20 -12.51 17.66
C ILE A 130 -1.08 -13.22 16.64
N VAL A 131 -0.78 -14.48 16.31
CA VAL A 131 -1.61 -15.29 15.41
C VAL A 131 -3.04 -15.40 15.94
N ASN A 132 -3.19 -15.73 17.23
CA ASN A 132 -4.50 -15.88 17.87
C ASN A 132 -5.23 -14.54 17.99
N LYS A 133 -4.53 -13.48 18.41
CA LYS A 133 -5.08 -12.13 18.57
C LYS A 133 -5.64 -11.58 17.26
N LEU A 134 -4.91 -11.77 16.18
CA LEU A 134 -5.30 -11.27 14.84
C LEU A 134 -6.08 -12.31 14.02
N LYS A 135 -6.33 -13.51 14.57
CA LYS A 135 -7.01 -14.61 13.88
C LYS A 135 -6.38 -14.92 12.51
N LEU A 136 -5.05 -14.98 12.48
CA LEU A 136 -4.31 -15.16 11.23
C LEU A 136 -4.29 -16.63 10.80
N ASP A 137 -4.67 -16.91 9.57
CA ASP A 137 -4.35 -18.19 8.94
C ASP A 137 -3.01 -18.08 8.21
N LEU A 138 -1.96 -18.69 8.79
CA LEU A 138 -0.60 -18.65 8.24
C LEU A 138 -0.44 -19.46 6.95
N ASN A 139 -1.44 -20.24 6.52
CA ASN A 139 -1.46 -20.95 5.25
C ASN A 139 -1.89 -20.03 4.09
N LEU A 140 -2.49 -18.90 4.38
CA LEU A 140 -2.82 -17.89 3.38
C LEU A 140 -1.54 -17.29 2.76
N ARG A 141 -1.73 -16.55 1.68
CA ARG A 141 -0.65 -15.79 1.02
C ARG A 141 -0.76 -14.30 1.36
N PRO A 142 0.32 -13.51 1.19
CA PRO A 142 0.31 -12.07 1.47
C PRO A 142 -0.84 -11.31 0.79
N GLN A 143 -1.23 -11.70 -0.40
CA GLN A 143 -2.31 -11.06 -1.14
C GLN A 143 -3.72 -11.35 -0.60
N ASN A 144 -3.86 -12.30 0.32
CA ASN A 144 -5.15 -12.66 0.92
C ASN A 144 -5.45 -11.88 2.21
N LEU A 145 -4.47 -11.13 2.74
CA LEU A 145 -4.69 -10.26 3.90
C LEU A 145 -5.20 -8.89 3.44
N ASP A 146 -6.21 -8.39 4.13
CA ASP A 146 -6.75 -7.05 3.90
C ASP A 146 -5.83 -5.93 4.45
N PHE A 147 -6.18 -4.69 4.16
CA PHE A 147 -5.43 -3.52 4.60
C PHE A 147 -5.33 -3.45 6.13
N GLU A 148 -6.44 -3.65 6.82
CA GLU A 148 -6.52 -3.52 8.27
C GLU A 148 -5.61 -4.53 8.97
N THR A 149 -5.55 -5.76 8.48
CA THR A 149 -4.67 -6.80 8.99
C THR A 149 -3.20 -6.39 8.89
N TYR A 150 -2.78 -5.77 7.78
CA TYR A 150 -1.41 -5.24 7.66
C TYR A 150 -1.13 -4.10 8.65
N TYR A 151 -2.09 -3.22 8.90
CA TYR A 151 -1.93 -2.14 9.88
C TYR A 151 -1.85 -2.69 11.30
N LYS A 152 -2.69 -3.67 11.65
CA LYS A 152 -2.63 -4.37 12.94
C LYS A 152 -1.31 -5.13 13.14
N LEU A 153 -0.81 -5.82 12.10
CA LEU A 153 0.51 -6.47 12.12
C LEU A 153 1.62 -5.45 12.38
N THR A 154 1.50 -4.26 11.81
CA THR A 154 2.48 -3.19 12.04
C THR A 154 2.48 -2.74 13.50
N ASN A 155 1.32 -2.56 14.12
CA ASN A 155 1.23 -2.22 15.54
C ASN A 155 1.79 -3.33 16.44
N GLU A 156 1.48 -4.60 16.16
CA GLU A 156 2.06 -5.70 16.93
C GLU A 156 3.60 -5.73 16.81
N TYR A 157 4.13 -5.42 15.63
CA TYR A 157 5.56 -5.31 15.41
C TYR A 157 6.19 -4.17 16.22
N GLU A 158 5.52 -3.02 16.32
CA GLU A 158 5.94 -1.89 17.13
C GLU A 158 5.92 -2.22 18.63
N ASN A 159 4.86 -2.89 19.09
CA ASN A 159 4.70 -3.28 20.50
C ASN A 159 5.77 -4.29 20.97
N LEU A 160 6.26 -5.16 20.09
CA LEU A 160 7.35 -6.08 20.41
C LEU A 160 8.72 -5.40 20.55
N ARG A 161 8.84 -4.14 20.15
CA ARG A 161 10.10 -3.37 20.12
C ARG A 161 10.10 -2.13 21.00
N SER A 162 8.97 -1.89 21.66
CA SER A 162 8.80 -0.83 22.66
C SER A 162 9.25 -1.29 24.08
#